data_9951efe7b6c34dbb235a9b35fb7a4704
#
_entry.id   9951efe7b6c34dbb235a9b35fb7a4704
#
_cell.length_a   1.000
_cell.length_b   1.000
_cell.length_c   1.000
_cell.angle_alpha   90.00
_cell.angle_beta   90.00
_cell.angle_gamma   90.00
#
_symmetry.space_group_name_H-M   'P 1'
#
loop_
_entity.id
_entity.type
_entity.pdbx_description
1 polymer ?
#
loop_
_entity_poly.entity_id
_entity_poly.type
_entity_poly.pdbx_seq_one_letter_code
_entity_poly.pdbx_strand_id
1 'polypeptide(L)'
;MPTEQVSIPPVQNISVDASSISSSASPSLWSRLSDWVADNKAVVYTVGAVAVVVTSAGVVYYLSESNKRSGGGAPSEEKRKSKKDRRKAKKQQAGPKNDGVLSSDAVPEPREIPKVEVENDLPEVDETTVEALSDQERKDYAAKLKAAGNKAYGSKNYNEAIKLYGKAILCKPDPIFYSNRAACYNALAEWQKVVDDTTSALKLDPEYVKALNRRANAYERVEKYSEALLDYTASCIIDGFKNETSAQSVERLLKKVAEAKGKAILAVKEKRLPSPTFVTNYLQSFRPRPPPEGLEKTADLDEDTGKGQLQAGIIAVGMRTGESYEKAARHFEKALELGDLGEHEAFAYNMRGTFKYLRGDSADALDDLTKSVDLQPSLTQSFIKRASMHLELEGDREAASADFAQAMAQNADDPDIYYHRAQLHFICGEYAEAAKDYQKSIDLDKEFIFSHIQLGVTQYKMGSIASSMATFRRCIKNFDKVPDVYNYYGELLLDQQKYQEAIEKFDTAVEMEKQTTLLGMNVLPLINKALALFQWKQDFGEAEKLCQKALIIDPDCDIAVATMAQLLLQQGKVPDALKYFERAAELSRTEGEIINALSYAEATRTQLE
;
A
#
# COMPACT_ATOMS: atom_id res chain seq x y z
N MET A 1 45.00 -32.91 -24.54
CA MET A 1 43.72 -33.60 -24.47
C MET A 1 42.64 -32.58 -24.79
N PRO A 2 41.81 -32.81 -25.80
CA PRO A 2 40.94 -31.79 -26.37
C PRO A 2 39.64 -31.67 -25.58
N THR A 3 39.16 -30.43 -25.50
CA THR A 3 37.87 -30.02 -24.92
C THR A 3 36.75 -30.35 -25.91
N GLU A 4 35.79 -31.19 -25.50
CA GLU A 4 34.56 -31.46 -26.25
C GLU A 4 33.63 -30.26 -26.18
N GLN A 5 33.29 -29.73 -27.35
CA GLN A 5 32.19 -28.79 -27.56
C GLN A 5 30.88 -29.58 -27.71
N VAL A 6 29.94 -29.36 -26.80
CA VAL A 6 28.57 -29.85 -26.93
C VAL A 6 27.78 -28.87 -27.80
N SER A 7 27.42 -29.30 -29.02
CA SER A 7 26.58 -28.57 -29.96
C SER A 7 25.10 -28.77 -29.62
N ILE A 8 24.37 -27.65 -29.45
CA ILE A 8 22.92 -27.62 -29.29
C ILE A 8 22.26 -27.55 -30.70
N PRO A 9 21.29 -28.40 -31.02
CA PRO A 9 20.61 -28.38 -32.31
C PRO A 9 19.65 -27.19 -32.43
N PRO A 10 19.41 -26.68 -33.67
CA PRO A 10 18.54 -25.52 -33.89
C PRO A 10 17.05 -25.85 -33.73
N VAL A 11 16.32 -24.95 -33.07
CA VAL A 11 14.86 -25.00 -32.92
C VAL A 11 14.20 -24.68 -34.25
N GLN A 12 13.38 -25.59 -34.74
CA GLN A 12 12.57 -25.42 -35.96
C GLN A 12 11.47 -24.38 -35.72
N ASN A 13 11.42 -23.37 -36.60
CA ASN A 13 10.33 -22.42 -36.70
C ASN A 13 9.06 -23.15 -37.24
N ILE A 14 8.02 -23.23 -36.40
CA ILE A 14 6.68 -23.58 -36.85
C ILE A 14 5.92 -22.25 -37.08
N SER A 15 5.74 -21.91 -38.34
CA SER A 15 4.83 -20.85 -38.76
C SER A 15 3.39 -21.35 -38.63
N VAL A 16 2.60 -20.76 -37.75
CA VAL A 16 1.16 -20.96 -37.69
C VAL A 16 0.47 -19.80 -38.39
N ASP A 17 -0.20 -20.14 -39.48
CA ASP A 17 -1.01 -19.24 -40.28
C ASP A 17 -2.17 -18.66 -39.44
N ALA A 18 -2.22 -17.35 -39.34
CA ALA A 18 -3.28 -16.61 -38.66
C ALA A 18 -4.35 -16.16 -39.69
N SER A 19 -5.15 -17.09 -40.15
CA SER A 19 -6.40 -16.74 -40.86
C SER A 19 -7.48 -17.75 -40.53
N SER A 20 -8.62 -17.22 -40.04
CA SER A 20 -9.88 -17.87 -39.70
C SER A 20 -9.98 -18.52 -38.31
N ILE A 21 -10.42 -17.72 -37.30
CA ILE A 21 -11.48 -18.13 -36.37
C ILE A 21 -12.16 -16.83 -35.87
N SER A 22 -13.29 -16.49 -36.47
CA SER A 22 -14.26 -15.58 -35.88
C SER A 22 -15.08 -16.38 -34.85
N SER A 23 -14.78 -16.23 -33.57
CA SER A 23 -15.68 -16.61 -32.50
C SER A 23 -15.70 -15.48 -31.49
N SER A 24 -16.89 -14.97 -31.18
CA SER A 24 -17.20 -14.00 -30.17
C SER A 24 -16.79 -14.52 -28.80
N ALA A 25 -15.52 -14.41 -28.47
CA ALA A 25 -15.04 -14.65 -27.12
C ALA A 25 -15.37 -13.41 -26.27
N SER A 26 -16.12 -13.62 -25.20
CA SER A 26 -16.29 -12.62 -24.13
C SER A 26 -14.91 -12.11 -23.67
N PRO A 27 -14.75 -10.79 -23.45
CA PRO A 27 -13.45 -10.23 -23.06
C PRO A 27 -12.92 -10.94 -21.82
N SER A 28 -11.63 -11.27 -21.83
CA SER A 28 -10.97 -11.97 -20.73
C SER A 28 -11.11 -11.17 -19.42
N LEU A 29 -11.10 -11.83 -18.29
CA LEU A 29 -11.09 -11.21 -16.94
C LEU A 29 -10.05 -10.07 -16.85
N TRP A 30 -8.91 -10.24 -17.51
CA TRP A 30 -7.83 -9.26 -17.61
C TRP A 30 -8.22 -8.00 -18.38
N SER A 31 -8.94 -8.11 -19.51
CA SER A 31 -9.35 -6.91 -20.24
C SER A 31 -10.36 -6.10 -19.43
N ARG A 32 -11.27 -6.76 -18.71
CA ARG A 32 -12.26 -6.09 -17.83
C ARG A 32 -11.62 -5.40 -16.62
N LEU A 33 -10.60 -6.05 -16.01
CA LEU A 33 -9.83 -5.45 -14.92
C LEU A 33 -8.97 -4.28 -15.42
N SER A 34 -8.35 -4.44 -16.59
CA SER A 34 -7.57 -3.40 -17.27
C SER A 34 -8.44 -2.17 -17.64
N ASP A 35 -9.65 -2.40 -18.14
CA ASP A 35 -10.60 -1.34 -18.46
C ASP A 35 -11.11 -0.63 -17.21
N TRP A 36 -11.43 -1.41 -16.15
CA TRP A 36 -11.79 -0.83 -14.85
C TRP A 36 -10.65 -0.01 -14.24
N VAL A 37 -9.41 -0.51 -14.29
CA VAL A 37 -8.19 0.21 -13.88
C VAL A 37 -8.01 1.49 -14.69
N ALA A 38 -8.28 1.46 -15.98
CA ALA A 38 -8.20 2.62 -16.86
C ALA A 38 -9.26 3.69 -16.55
N ASP A 39 -10.47 3.24 -16.19
CA ASP A 39 -11.59 4.14 -15.85
C ASP A 39 -11.52 4.66 -14.41
N ASN A 40 -10.86 3.93 -13.51
CA ASN A 40 -10.69 4.29 -12.10
C ASN A 40 -9.26 4.70 -11.76
N LYS A 41 -8.57 5.35 -12.68
CA LYS A 41 -7.18 5.81 -12.53
C LYS A 41 -6.92 6.55 -11.22
N ALA A 42 -7.89 7.33 -10.71
CA ALA A 42 -7.76 8.02 -9.44
C ALA A 42 -7.65 7.06 -8.23
N VAL A 43 -8.31 5.90 -8.27
CA VAL A 43 -8.23 4.86 -7.22
C VAL A 43 -6.95 4.05 -7.37
N VAL A 44 -6.55 3.75 -8.62
CA VAL A 44 -5.34 2.97 -8.94
C VAL A 44 -4.08 3.81 -8.78
N TYR A 45 -4.12 5.11 -9.11
CA TYR A 45 -3.00 6.02 -8.88
C TYR A 45 -2.83 6.40 -7.40
N THR A 46 -3.90 6.40 -6.59
CA THR A 46 -3.75 6.49 -5.12
C THR A 46 -3.11 5.24 -4.52
N VAL A 47 -3.30 4.08 -5.15
CA VAL A 47 -2.72 2.81 -4.73
C VAL A 47 -1.35 2.55 -5.37
N GLY A 48 -1.11 3.02 -6.60
CA GLY A 48 0.14 2.82 -7.35
C GLY A 48 1.18 3.94 -7.20
N ALA A 49 0.77 5.19 -6.96
CA ALA A 49 1.69 6.32 -6.80
C ALA A 49 2.41 6.35 -5.43
N VAL A 50 1.96 5.52 -4.48
CA VAL A 50 2.60 5.40 -3.15
C VAL A 50 3.99 4.75 -3.23
N ALA A 51 4.30 4.01 -4.29
CA ALA A 51 5.58 3.30 -4.42
C ALA A 51 6.74 4.12 -5.03
N VAL A 52 6.50 5.35 -5.52
CA VAL A 52 7.49 6.06 -6.37
C VAL A 52 8.19 7.23 -5.68
N VAL A 53 7.79 7.63 -4.47
CA VAL A 53 8.40 8.76 -3.74
C VAL A 53 8.97 8.31 -2.41
N VAL A 54 9.82 7.27 -2.42
CA VAL A 54 10.55 6.84 -1.24
C VAL A 54 12.04 7.10 -1.40
N THR A 55 12.38 8.36 -1.35
CA THR A 55 13.71 8.82 -0.92
C THR A 55 13.48 9.89 0.11
N SER A 56 14.14 9.92 1.23
CA SER A 56 14.10 10.86 2.35
C SER A 56 12.77 11.64 2.63
N ALA A 57 11.81 11.55 1.73
CA ALA A 57 10.44 12.06 1.79
C ALA A 57 9.36 10.96 1.82
N GLY A 58 9.73 9.68 1.80
CA GLY A 58 8.78 8.58 1.60
C GLY A 58 7.86 8.29 2.77
N VAL A 59 8.30 8.54 3.98
CA VAL A 59 7.45 8.54 5.18
C VAL A 59 6.36 9.61 5.08
N VAL A 60 6.65 10.66 4.36
CA VAL A 60 5.90 11.88 4.18
C VAL A 60 4.62 11.70 3.38
N TYR A 61 4.60 10.85 2.38
CA TYR A 61 3.43 10.71 1.50
C TYR A 61 2.30 9.89 2.13
N TYR A 62 2.64 8.87 2.89
CA TYR A 62 1.65 7.98 3.52
C TYR A 62 0.76 8.69 4.56
N LEU A 63 1.34 9.58 5.38
CA LEU A 63 0.60 10.31 6.40
C LEU A 63 -0.33 11.40 5.82
N SER A 64 0.01 11.96 4.64
CA SER A 64 -0.81 13.03 4.04
C SER A 64 -2.16 12.55 3.51
N GLU A 65 -2.30 11.29 3.15
CA GLU A 65 -3.55 10.75 2.60
C GLU A 65 -4.49 10.18 3.67
N SER A 66 -3.95 9.62 4.74
CA SER A 66 -4.77 9.19 5.89
C SER A 66 -5.46 10.38 6.59
N ASN A 67 -4.83 11.55 6.59
CA ASN A 67 -5.36 12.77 7.23
C ASN A 67 -6.41 13.51 6.39
N LYS A 68 -6.49 13.30 5.07
CA LYS A 68 -7.59 13.85 4.23
C LYS A 68 -8.93 13.19 4.49
N ARG A 69 -8.94 11.99 5.07
CA ARG A 69 -10.19 11.26 5.42
C ARG A 69 -10.74 11.61 6.80
N SER A 70 -9.95 12.12 7.73
CA SER A 70 -10.40 12.51 9.07
C SER A 70 -10.81 13.98 9.23
N GLY A 71 -10.45 14.86 8.26
CA GLY A 71 -10.70 16.30 8.29
C GLY A 71 -11.97 16.78 7.56
N GLY A 72 -12.95 15.93 7.33
CA GLY A 72 -14.22 16.30 6.69
C GLY A 72 -15.11 17.17 7.57
N GLY A 73 -14.81 18.47 7.61
CA GLY A 73 -15.71 19.46 8.18
C GLY A 73 -17.08 19.44 7.49
N ALA A 74 -18.14 19.43 8.27
CA ALA A 74 -19.52 19.40 7.81
C ALA A 74 -19.81 20.55 6.83
N PRO A 75 -20.48 20.31 5.69
CA PRO A 75 -20.83 21.37 4.74
C PRO A 75 -21.85 22.34 5.36
N SER A 76 -21.60 23.63 5.21
CA SER A 76 -22.51 24.68 5.67
C SER A 76 -23.94 24.52 5.13
N GLU A 77 -24.94 24.95 5.92
CA GLU A 77 -26.37 24.76 5.66
C GLU A 77 -26.89 25.29 4.32
N GLU A 78 -26.22 26.24 3.70
CA GLU A 78 -26.64 26.81 2.40
C GLU A 78 -26.58 25.83 1.22
N LYS A 79 -25.64 24.86 1.24
CA LYS A 79 -25.56 23.83 0.18
C LYS A 79 -26.60 22.72 0.30
N ARG A 80 -27.29 22.61 1.44
CA ARG A 80 -28.35 21.60 1.64
C ARG A 80 -29.69 22.01 1.01
N LYS A 81 -29.99 23.31 0.86
CA LYS A 81 -31.26 23.76 0.26
C LYS A 81 -31.31 23.56 -1.27
N SER A 82 -30.21 23.76 -1.97
CA SER A 82 -30.18 23.63 -3.45
C SER A 82 -30.31 22.19 -3.96
N LYS A 83 -29.95 21.19 -3.14
CA LYS A 83 -30.02 19.77 -3.52
C LYS A 83 -31.43 19.15 -3.31
N LYS A 84 -32.25 19.76 -2.44
CA LYS A 84 -33.60 19.29 -2.15
C LYS A 84 -34.60 19.71 -3.23
N ASP A 85 -34.41 20.88 -3.84
CA ASP A 85 -35.28 21.38 -4.89
C ASP A 85 -35.05 20.73 -6.26
N ARG A 86 -33.82 20.31 -6.56
CA ARG A 86 -33.53 19.55 -7.80
C ARG A 86 -34.07 18.12 -7.79
N ARG A 87 -34.34 17.52 -6.61
CA ARG A 87 -34.93 16.18 -6.52
C ARG A 87 -36.46 16.18 -6.68
N LYS A 88 -37.17 17.29 -6.44
CA LYS A 88 -38.61 17.39 -6.66
C LYS A 88 -39.01 17.53 -8.13
N ALA A 89 -38.19 18.14 -8.96
CA ALA A 89 -38.49 18.38 -10.36
C ALA A 89 -38.30 17.13 -11.28
N LYS A 90 -37.60 16.07 -10.80
CA LYS A 90 -37.30 14.88 -11.60
C LYS A 90 -38.24 13.69 -11.38
N LYS A 91 -39.29 13.86 -10.54
CA LYS A 91 -40.20 12.78 -10.14
C LYS A 91 -41.55 12.78 -10.85
N GLN A 92 -41.75 13.63 -11.88
CA GLN A 92 -43.04 13.75 -12.59
C GLN A 92 -43.07 13.24 -14.04
N GLN A 93 -41.98 12.60 -14.54
CA GLN A 93 -42.03 11.99 -15.87
C GLN A 93 -41.31 10.64 -15.89
N ALA A 94 -41.97 9.58 -15.50
CA ALA A 94 -41.72 8.21 -15.99
C ALA A 94 -42.83 7.28 -15.46
N GLY A 95 -43.59 6.68 -16.35
CA GLY A 95 -44.56 5.65 -16.07
C GLY A 95 -43.90 4.29 -15.80
N PRO A 96 -44.68 3.30 -15.36
CA PRO A 96 -44.15 2.14 -14.63
C PRO A 96 -43.51 1.11 -15.57
N LYS A 97 -42.26 0.73 -15.29
CA LYS A 97 -41.69 -0.56 -15.68
C LYS A 97 -41.29 -1.33 -14.44
N ASN A 98 -41.87 -2.48 -14.35
CA ASN A 98 -41.77 -3.52 -13.34
C ASN A 98 -40.38 -4.15 -13.39
N ASP A 99 -39.55 -3.98 -12.37
CA ASP A 99 -38.45 -4.92 -12.05
C ASP A 99 -38.12 -4.78 -10.57
N GLY A 100 -38.36 -5.88 -9.83
CA GLY A 100 -38.24 -5.93 -8.37
C GLY A 100 -36.81 -5.93 -7.87
N VAL A 101 -36.42 -4.84 -7.25
CA VAL A 101 -35.23 -4.78 -6.38
C VAL A 101 -35.69 -4.46 -4.96
N LEU A 102 -35.54 -5.41 -4.07
CA LEU A 102 -35.72 -5.23 -2.63
C LEU A 102 -34.47 -4.58 -2.05
N SER A 103 -34.56 -3.29 -1.73
CA SER A 103 -33.60 -2.63 -0.83
C SER A 103 -34.10 -2.73 0.60
N SER A 104 -33.22 -3.12 1.52
CA SER A 104 -33.40 -3.09 2.96
C SER A 104 -33.52 -1.66 3.48
N ASP A 105 -34.30 -1.51 4.56
CA ASP A 105 -34.49 -0.38 5.46
C ASP A 105 -35.52 0.68 5.08
N ALA A 106 -36.77 0.38 5.48
CA ALA A 106 -37.73 1.29 6.11
C ALA A 106 -38.95 0.49 6.57
N VAL A 107 -39.24 0.53 7.85
CA VAL A 107 -40.44 -0.05 8.43
C VAL A 107 -41.63 0.85 8.08
N PRO A 108 -42.68 0.35 7.42
CA PRO A 108 -44.02 0.97 7.42
C PRO A 108 -44.96 0.17 8.33
N GLU A 109 -45.82 0.89 9.05
CA GLU A 109 -46.88 0.37 9.88
C GLU A 109 -47.81 -0.61 9.14
N PRO A 110 -48.44 -1.55 9.86
CA PRO A 110 -49.17 -2.64 9.25
C PRO A 110 -50.53 -2.18 8.71
N ARG A 111 -50.69 -2.25 7.39
CA ARG A 111 -52.05 -2.27 6.78
C ARG A 111 -52.54 -3.71 6.77
N GLU A 112 -53.71 -3.94 7.35
CA GLU A 112 -54.41 -5.22 7.29
C GLU A 112 -54.65 -5.60 5.82
N ILE A 113 -54.09 -6.75 5.43
CA ILE A 113 -54.33 -7.37 4.12
C ILE A 113 -55.38 -8.46 4.30
N PRO A 114 -56.41 -8.56 3.43
CA PRO A 114 -57.44 -9.58 3.56
C PRO A 114 -56.83 -10.98 3.48
N LYS A 115 -57.27 -11.85 4.39
CA LYS A 115 -56.93 -13.28 4.36
C LYS A 115 -57.51 -13.90 3.09
N VAL A 116 -56.68 -14.11 2.10
CA VAL A 116 -56.99 -15.03 1.01
C VAL A 116 -56.65 -16.43 1.52
N GLU A 117 -57.66 -17.24 1.74
CA GLU A 117 -57.50 -18.69 1.95
C GLU A 117 -56.80 -19.27 0.72
N VAL A 118 -55.57 -19.71 0.88
CA VAL A 118 -54.85 -20.44 -0.15
C VAL A 118 -55.00 -21.92 0.17
N GLU A 119 -55.72 -22.65 -0.69
CA GLU A 119 -55.77 -24.09 -0.67
C GLU A 119 -54.39 -24.71 -0.43
N ASN A 120 -54.31 -25.52 0.61
CA ASN A 120 -53.15 -26.27 1.04
C ASN A 120 -52.88 -27.48 0.11
N ASP A 121 -52.54 -27.25 -1.13
CA ASP A 121 -52.15 -28.33 -2.05
C ASP A 121 -50.66 -28.27 -2.34
N LEU A 122 -49.87 -28.23 -1.25
CA LEU A 122 -48.44 -28.39 -1.35
C LEU A 122 -48.11 -29.89 -1.46
N PRO A 123 -47.28 -30.31 -2.42
CA PRO A 123 -46.93 -31.72 -2.59
C PRO A 123 -46.18 -32.20 -1.32
N GLU A 124 -46.61 -33.34 -0.80
CA GLU A 124 -45.82 -34.07 0.17
C GLU A 124 -44.62 -34.71 -0.54
N VAL A 125 -43.44 -34.31 -0.15
CA VAL A 125 -42.19 -34.75 -0.79
C VAL A 125 -41.23 -35.24 0.31
N ASP A 126 -40.80 -36.50 0.13
CA ASP A 126 -39.71 -37.13 0.88
C ASP A 126 -38.77 -37.87 -0.11
N GLU A 127 -37.72 -38.46 0.39
CA GLU A 127 -36.71 -39.13 -0.43
C GLU A 127 -37.31 -40.27 -1.27
N THR A 128 -38.32 -40.99 -0.78
CA THR A 128 -38.97 -42.11 -1.45
C THR A 128 -39.97 -41.67 -2.49
N THR A 129 -40.72 -40.60 -2.23
CA THR A 129 -41.73 -40.06 -3.18
C THR A 129 -41.05 -39.38 -4.38
N VAL A 130 -39.87 -38.74 -4.18
CA VAL A 130 -39.13 -38.10 -5.27
C VAL A 130 -38.62 -39.08 -6.31
N GLU A 131 -38.20 -40.30 -5.91
CA GLU A 131 -37.72 -41.30 -6.83
C GLU A 131 -38.80 -41.78 -7.82
N ALA A 132 -40.07 -41.75 -7.42
CA ALA A 132 -41.19 -42.15 -8.26
C ALA A 132 -41.68 -41.07 -9.23
N LEU A 133 -41.23 -39.79 -9.07
CA LEU A 133 -41.66 -38.68 -9.90
C LEU A 133 -40.88 -38.59 -11.22
N SER A 134 -41.57 -38.25 -12.29
CA SER A 134 -40.94 -37.85 -13.54
C SER A 134 -40.14 -36.56 -13.42
N ASP A 135 -39.19 -36.33 -14.31
CA ASP A 135 -38.37 -35.09 -14.32
C ASP A 135 -39.22 -33.81 -14.42
N GLN A 136 -40.36 -33.86 -15.09
CA GLN A 136 -41.25 -32.72 -15.21
C GLN A 136 -42.00 -32.47 -13.90
N GLU A 137 -42.51 -33.51 -13.26
CA GLU A 137 -43.18 -33.41 -11.96
C GLU A 137 -42.23 -32.90 -10.87
N ARG A 138 -40.97 -33.37 -10.88
CA ARG A 138 -39.92 -32.84 -9.96
C ARG A 138 -39.69 -31.35 -10.13
N LYS A 139 -39.66 -30.87 -11.39
CA LYS A 139 -39.50 -29.42 -11.67
C LYS A 139 -40.71 -28.62 -11.19
N ASP A 140 -41.94 -29.13 -11.46
CA ASP A 140 -43.16 -28.43 -11.08
C ASP A 140 -43.34 -28.39 -9.57
N TYR A 141 -43.03 -29.49 -8.87
CA TYR A 141 -43.07 -29.53 -7.39
C TYR A 141 -42.03 -28.62 -6.77
N ALA A 142 -40.79 -28.63 -7.27
CA ALA A 142 -39.75 -27.74 -6.84
C ALA A 142 -40.15 -26.27 -6.99
N ALA A 143 -40.81 -25.90 -8.09
CA ALA A 143 -41.29 -24.55 -8.34
C ALA A 143 -42.39 -24.13 -7.37
N LYS A 144 -43.39 -25.01 -7.08
CA LYS A 144 -44.44 -24.77 -6.09
C LYS A 144 -43.89 -24.61 -4.67
N LEU A 145 -42.97 -25.51 -4.29
CA LEU A 145 -42.31 -25.52 -2.96
C LEU A 145 -41.43 -24.26 -2.77
N LYS A 146 -40.71 -23.83 -3.79
CA LYS A 146 -39.98 -22.55 -3.79
C LYS A 146 -40.91 -21.36 -3.61
N ALA A 147 -42.04 -21.32 -4.32
CA ALA A 147 -43.01 -20.22 -4.20
C ALA A 147 -43.58 -20.14 -2.77
N ALA A 148 -43.94 -21.28 -2.18
CA ALA A 148 -44.40 -21.36 -0.80
C ALA A 148 -43.30 -20.97 0.21
N GLY A 149 -42.04 -21.42 -0.04
CA GLY A 149 -40.86 -21.03 0.74
C GLY A 149 -40.63 -19.51 0.72
N ASN A 150 -40.75 -18.89 -0.47
CA ASN A 150 -40.64 -17.43 -0.59
C ASN A 150 -41.74 -16.70 0.21
N LYS A 151 -42.97 -17.21 0.22
CA LYS A 151 -44.09 -16.67 1.01
C LYS A 151 -43.81 -16.79 2.50
N ALA A 152 -43.35 -17.97 2.96
CA ALA A 152 -42.98 -18.19 4.37
C ALA A 152 -41.80 -17.29 4.79
N TYR A 153 -40.79 -17.10 3.93
CA TYR A 153 -39.71 -16.17 4.17
C TYR A 153 -40.20 -14.72 4.33
N GLY A 154 -41.06 -14.28 3.41
CA GLY A 154 -41.68 -12.93 3.48
C GLY A 154 -42.50 -12.70 4.74
N SER A 155 -43.13 -13.77 5.28
CA SER A 155 -43.84 -13.75 6.58
C SER A 155 -42.91 -13.93 7.78
N LYS A 156 -41.59 -13.96 7.58
CA LYS A 156 -40.56 -14.19 8.62
C LYS A 156 -40.68 -15.56 9.31
N ASN A 157 -41.42 -16.50 8.72
CA ASN A 157 -41.46 -17.89 9.20
C ASN A 157 -40.30 -18.69 8.60
N TYR A 158 -39.10 -18.40 9.11
CA TYR A 158 -37.85 -18.96 8.54
C TYR A 158 -37.75 -20.48 8.66
N ASN A 159 -38.23 -21.05 9.77
CA ASN A 159 -38.22 -22.48 9.98
C ASN A 159 -39.08 -23.24 8.96
N GLU A 160 -40.24 -22.71 8.63
CA GLU A 160 -41.09 -23.31 7.59
C GLU A 160 -40.48 -23.10 6.19
N ALA A 161 -39.94 -21.92 5.92
CA ALA A 161 -39.23 -21.66 4.66
C ALA A 161 -38.07 -22.63 4.45
N ILE A 162 -37.27 -22.93 5.50
CA ILE A 162 -36.17 -23.91 5.45
C ILE A 162 -36.67 -25.30 5.05
N LYS A 163 -37.79 -25.76 5.64
CA LYS A 163 -38.37 -27.06 5.28
C LYS A 163 -38.82 -27.10 3.82
N LEU A 164 -39.49 -26.05 3.37
CA LEU A 164 -40.00 -25.95 2.00
C LEU A 164 -38.88 -25.87 0.96
N TYR A 165 -37.85 -25.08 1.21
CA TYR A 165 -36.68 -25.09 0.33
C TYR A 165 -35.92 -26.42 0.39
N GLY A 166 -35.85 -27.08 1.56
CA GLY A 166 -35.29 -28.43 1.69
C GLY A 166 -36.00 -29.43 0.80
N LYS A 167 -37.34 -29.48 0.83
CA LYS A 167 -38.16 -30.31 -0.06
C LYS A 167 -37.97 -29.94 -1.55
N ALA A 168 -37.83 -28.66 -1.88
CA ALA A 168 -37.53 -28.21 -3.26
C ALA A 168 -36.17 -28.73 -3.75
N ILE A 169 -35.15 -28.72 -2.88
CA ILE A 169 -33.81 -29.25 -3.19
C ILE A 169 -33.85 -30.77 -3.40
N LEU A 170 -34.63 -31.51 -2.61
CA LEU A 170 -34.83 -32.94 -2.83
C LEU A 170 -35.45 -33.24 -4.20
N CYS A 171 -36.45 -32.47 -4.63
CA CYS A 171 -37.03 -32.61 -5.95
C CYS A 171 -36.01 -32.35 -7.06
N LYS A 172 -35.29 -31.22 -6.96
CA LYS A 172 -34.29 -30.80 -7.93
C LYS A 172 -33.27 -29.89 -7.30
N PRO A 173 -32.01 -30.31 -7.13
CA PRO A 173 -30.95 -29.41 -6.69
C PRO A 173 -30.82 -28.21 -7.65
N ASP A 174 -30.86 -27.00 -7.08
CA ASP A 174 -30.77 -25.74 -7.82
C ASP A 174 -30.06 -24.69 -6.95
N PRO A 175 -29.08 -23.93 -7.49
CA PRO A 175 -28.35 -22.95 -6.71
C PRO A 175 -29.24 -21.90 -6.05
N ILE A 176 -30.39 -21.57 -6.66
CA ILE A 176 -31.35 -20.62 -6.11
C ILE A 176 -32.00 -21.15 -4.81
N PHE A 177 -32.32 -22.44 -4.75
CA PHE A 177 -32.98 -23.02 -3.58
C PHE A 177 -32.02 -23.10 -2.38
N TYR A 178 -30.79 -23.53 -2.60
CA TYR A 178 -29.75 -23.50 -1.60
C TYR A 178 -29.51 -22.06 -1.10
N SER A 179 -29.35 -21.12 -2.02
CA SER A 179 -29.13 -19.72 -1.65
C SER A 179 -30.33 -19.09 -0.89
N ASN A 180 -31.57 -19.48 -1.21
CA ASN A 180 -32.75 -19.03 -0.48
C ASN A 180 -32.85 -19.65 0.92
N ARG A 181 -32.50 -20.94 1.07
CA ARG A 181 -32.41 -21.58 2.38
C ARG A 181 -31.30 -20.96 3.23
N ALA A 182 -30.15 -20.68 2.64
CA ALA A 182 -29.09 -19.93 3.28
C ALA A 182 -29.54 -18.54 3.77
N ALA A 183 -30.45 -17.86 3.05
CA ALA A 183 -30.99 -16.60 3.51
C ALA A 183 -31.84 -16.74 4.80
N CYS A 184 -32.55 -17.87 4.95
CA CYS A 184 -33.25 -18.18 6.18
C CYS A 184 -32.29 -18.45 7.33
N TYR A 185 -31.24 -19.25 7.11
CA TYR A 185 -30.19 -19.48 8.09
C TYR A 185 -29.47 -18.20 8.50
N ASN A 186 -29.22 -17.30 7.55
CA ASN A 186 -28.66 -15.98 7.82
C ASN A 186 -29.55 -15.16 8.77
N ALA A 187 -30.88 -15.18 8.56
CA ALA A 187 -31.83 -14.50 9.43
C ALA A 187 -31.89 -15.11 10.85
N LEU A 188 -31.55 -16.38 10.99
CA LEU A 188 -31.46 -17.11 12.26
C LEU A 188 -30.06 -17.05 12.89
N ALA A 189 -29.10 -16.39 12.26
CA ALA A 189 -27.69 -16.31 12.66
C ALA A 189 -26.99 -17.69 12.73
N GLU A 190 -27.45 -18.67 11.94
CA GLU A 190 -26.85 -20.00 11.84
C GLU A 190 -25.76 -20.03 10.76
N TRP A 191 -24.65 -19.32 11.02
CA TRP A 191 -23.62 -18.98 10.02
C TRP A 191 -23.00 -20.18 9.33
N GLN A 192 -22.75 -21.29 10.07
CA GLN A 192 -22.17 -22.48 9.44
C GLN A 192 -23.12 -23.09 8.39
N LYS A 193 -24.42 -23.13 8.66
CA LYS A 193 -25.40 -23.62 7.68
C LYS A 193 -25.53 -22.69 6.48
N VAL A 194 -25.30 -21.39 6.66
CA VAL A 194 -25.22 -20.46 5.53
C VAL A 194 -24.04 -20.83 4.63
N VAL A 195 -22.87 -21.09 5.22
CA VAL A 195 -21.67 -21.51 4.48
C VAL A 195 -21.91 -22.82 3.72
N ASP A 196 -22.50 -23.83 4.38
CA ASP A 196 -22.74 -25.15 3.80
C ASP A 196 -23.68 -25.07 2.57
N ASP A 197 -24.80 -24.35 2.72
CA ASP A 197 -25.77 -24.17 1.65
C ASP A 197 -25.23 -23.32 0.49
N THR A 198 -24.56 -22.23 0.80
CA THR A 198 -23.97 -21.39 -0.26
C THR A 198 -22.84 -22.09 -0.98
N THR A 199 -22.07 -22.93 -0.27
CA THR A 199 -21.05 -23.78 -0.90
C THR A 199 -21.70 -24.80 -1.84
N SER A 200 -22.84 -25.39 -1.45
CA SER A 200 -23.62 -26.30 -2.31
C SER A 200 -24.19 -25.57 -3.54
N ALA A 201 -24.66 -24.33 -3.37
CA ALA A 201 -25.08 -23.49 -4.48
C ALA A 201 -23.95 -23.21 -5.46
N LEU A 202 -22.75 -22.86 -4.95
CA LEU A 202 -21.58 -22.52 -5.77
C LEU A 202 -20.94 -23.75 -6.44
N LYS A 203 -21.14 -24.96 -5.92
CA LYS A 203 -20.79 -26.19 -6.67
C LYS A 203 -21.65 -26.40 -7.91
N LEU A 204 -22.90 -25.92 -7.91
CA LEU A 204 -23.81 -26.00 -9.06
C LEU A 204 -23.64 -24.84 -10.02
N ASP A 205 -23.35 -23.66 -9.48
CA ASP A 205 -23.13 -22.43 -10.25
C ASP A 205 -22.02 -21.59 -9.55
N PRO A 206 -20.75 -21.72 -9.99
CA PRO A 206 -19.62 -21.01 -9.38
C PRO A 206 -19.72 -19.48 -9.50
N GLU A 207 -20.45 -18.97 -10.48
CA GLU A 207 -20.60 -17.52 -10.72
C GLU A 207 -21.85 -16.93 -10.04
N TYR A 208 -22.51 -17.69 -9.15
CA TYR A 208 -23.72 -17.21 -8.50
C TYR A 208 -23.43 -16.13 -7.46
N VAL A 209 -23.39 -14.86 -7.90
CA VAL A 209 -23.05 -13.66 -7.10
C VAL A 209 -23.80 -13.58 -5.76
N LYS A 210 -25.11 -13.97 -5.72
CA LYS A 210 -25.86 -13.94 -4.47
C LYS A 210 -25.38 -14.96 -3.44
N ALA A 211 -24.93 -16.12 -3.87
CA ALA A 211 -24.35 -17.12 -2.98
C ALA A 211 -22.98 -16.68 -2.48
N LEU A 212 -22.11 -16.14 -3.35
CA LEU A 212 -20.82 -15.57 -2.97
C LEU A 212 -20.98 -14.50 -1.89
N ASN A 213 -21.83 -13.50 -2.11
CA ASN A 213 -22.04 -12.41 -1.13
C ASN A 213 -22.63 -12.92 0.21
N ARG A 214 -23.49 -13.95 0.19
CA ARG A 214 -24.02 -14.53 1.43
C ARG A 214 -22.95 -15.32 2.18
N ARG A 215 -22.13 -16.09 1.44
CA ARG A 215 -21.03 -16.86 2.05
C ARG A 215 -19.98 -15.93 2.65
N ALA A 216 -19.61 -14.88 1.92
CA ALA A 216 -18.71 -13.85 2.39
C ALA A 216 -19.22 -13.19 3.70
N ASN A 217 -20.50 -12.81 3.74
CA ASN A 217 -21.08 -12.25 4.95
C ASN A 217 -21.05 -13.25 6.12
N ALA A 218 -21.34 -14.53 5.88
CA ALA A 218 -21.28 -15.56 6.91
C ALA A 218 -19.85 -15.78 7.41
N TYR A 219 -18.87 -15.84 6.51
CA TYR A 219 -17.45 -15.92 6.87
C TYR A 219 -17.00 -14.74 7.71
N GLU A 220 -17.43 -13.54 7.38
CA GLU A 220 -17.12 -12.35 8.15
C GLU A 220 -17.67 -12.42 9.58
N ARG A 221 -18.88 -13.00 9.77
CA ARG A 221 -19.52 -13.18 11.09
C ARG A 221 -18.80 -14.20 11.96
N VAL A 222 -18.10 -15.13 11.37
CA VAL A 222 -17.27 -16.13 12.07
C VAL A 222 -15.78 -15.81 12.01
N GLU A 223 -15.44 -14.56 11.69
CA GLU A 223 -14.07 -14.00 11.67
C GLU A 223 -13.11 -14.67 10.67
N LYS A 224 -13.64 -15.38 9.68
CA LYS A 224 -12.87 -15.93 8.57
C LYS A 224 -12.71 -14.87 7.48
N TYR A 225 -11.85 -13.87 7.76
CA TYR A 225 -11.76 -12.67 6.92
C TYR A 225 -11.11 -12.92 5.57
N SER A 226 -10.17 -13.86 5.45
CA SER A 226 -9.53 -14.21 4.18
C SER A 226 -10.51 -14.87 3.23
N GLU A 227 -11.32 -15.82 3.72
CA GLU A 227 -12.34 -16.50 2.93
C GLU A 227 -13.47 -15.52 2.53
N ALA A 228 -13.85 -14.61 3.43
CA ALA A 228 -14.81 -13.56 3.12
C ALA A 228 -14.29 -12.61 2.03
N LEU A 229 -13.01 -12.24 2.10
CA LEU A 229 -12.35 -11.40 1.11
C LEU A 229 -12.38 -12.04 -0.28
N LEU A 230 -12.05 -13.34 -0.36
CA LEU A 230 -12.05 -14.09 -1.61
C LEU A 230 -13.45 -14.07 -2.28
N ASP A 231 -14.49 -14.40 -1.53
CA ASP A 231 -15.85 -14.44 -2.04
C ASP A 231 -16.36 -13.07 -2.49
N TYR A 232 -16.08 -11.99 -1.71
CA TYR A 232 -16.47 -10.63 -2.12
C TYR A 232 -15.69 -10.19 -3.35
N THR A 233 -14.41 -10.53 -3.46
CA THR A 233 -13.59 -10.21 -4.63
C THR A 233 -14.12 -10.92 -5.88
N ALA A 234 -14.39 -12.24 -5.78
CA ALA A 234 -15.02 -12.99 -6.87
C ALA A 234 -16.37 -12.40 -7.29
N SER A 235 -17.20 -12.04 -6.31
CA SER A 235 -18.48 -11.36 -6.57
C SER A 235 -18.31 -10.04 -7.32
N CYS A 236 -17.34 -9.22 -6.92
CA CYS A 236 -17.05 -7.94 -7.59
C CYS A 236 -16.55 -8.12 -9.01
N ILE A 237 -15.69 -9.10 -9.25
CA ILE A 237 -15.17 -9.40 -10.59
C ILE A 237 -16.30 -9.84 -11.52
N ILE A 238 -17.16 -10.77 -11.07
CA ILE A 238 -18.27 -11.31 -11.86
C ILE A 238 -19.30 -10.23 -12.21
N ASP A 239 -19.63 -9.33 -11.26
CA ASP A 239 -20.60 -8.27 -11.51
C ASP A 239 -20.00 -6.99 -12.13
N GLY A 240 -18.68 -6.98 -12.39
CA GLY A 240 -17.94 -5.86 -12.97
C GLY A 240 -17.92 -4.65 -12.03
N PHE A 241 -17.78 -4.88 -10.72
CA PHE A 241 -17.72 -3.85 -9.67
C PHE A 241 -18.96 -2.92 -9.61
N LYS A 242 -20.11 -3.41 -10.04
CA LYS A 242 -21.38 -2.65 -10.01
C LYS A 242 -21.97 -2.56 -8.60
N ASN A 243 -21.65 -3.53 -7.74
CA ASN A 243 -22.10 -3.55 -6.36
C ASN A 243 -21.12 -2.80 -5.46
N GLU A 244 -21.42 -1.52 -5.21
CA GLU A 244 -20.58 -0.66 -4.37
C GLU A 244 -20.39 -1.20 -2.93
N THR A 245 -21.40 -1.88 -2.38
CA THR A 245 -21.33 -2.47 -1.03
C THR A 245 -20.30 -3.60 -0.97
N SER A 246 -20.27 -4.47 -1.97
CA SER A 246 -19.28 -5.55 -2.07
C SER A 246 -17.87 -4.99 -2.25
N ALA A 247 -17.71 -3.96 -3.09
CA ALA A 247 -16.42 -3.29 -3.30
C ALA A 247 -15.87 -2.64 -2.02
N GLN A 248 -16.73 -1.96 -1.25
CA GLN A 248 -16.36 -1.41 0.07
C GLN A 248 -16.00 -2.50 1.09
N SER A 249 -16.67 -3.67 1.01
CA SER A 249 -16.33 -4.82 1.85
C SER A 249 -14.97 -5.40 1.51
N VAL A 250 -14.60 -5.47 0.23
CA VAL A 250 -13.26 -5.87 -0.21
C VAL A 250 -12.19 -4.93 0.37
N GLU A 251 -12.36 -3.61 0.21
CA GLU A 251 -11.40 -2.63 0.73
C GLU A 251 -11.21 -2.75 2.25
N ARG A 252 -12.31 -2.86 2.98
CA ARG A 252 -12.31 -3.00 4.44
C ARG A 252 -11.67 -4.30 4.91
N LEU A 253 -11.95 -5.42 4.23
CA LEU A 253 -11.41 -6.73 4.58
C LEU A 253 -9.94 -6.87 4.20
N LEU A 254 -9.49 -6.32 3.07
CA LEU A 254 -8.07 -6.26 2.72
C LEU A 254 -7.26 -5.64 3.87
N LYS A 255 -7.72 -4.48 4.36
CA LYS A 255 -7.06 -3.81 5.48
C LYS A 255 -7.06 -4.70 6.74
N LYS A 256 -8.21 -5.32 7.07
CA LYS A 256 -8.35 -6.14 8.27
C LYS A 256 -7.48 -7.40 8.24
N VAL A 257 -7.41 -8.08 7.10
CA VAL A 257 -6.54 -9.23 6.89
C VAL A 257 -5.06 -8.82 6.97
N ALA A 258 -4.70 -7.71 6.33
CA ALA A 258 -3.35 -7.18 6.36
C ALA A 258 -2.92 -6.77 7.78
N GLU A 259 -3.81 -6.11 8.55
CA GLU A 259 -3.56 -5.77 9.96
C GLU A 259 -3.32 -7.01 10.84
N ALA A 260 -4.16 -8.05 10.68
CA ALA A 260 -4.00 -9.30 11.44
C ALA A 260 -2.67 -10.00 11.12
N LYS A 261 -2.34 -10.12 9.84
CA LYS A 261 -1.07 -10.72 9.38
C LYS A 261 0.13 -9.84 9.75
N GLY A 262 0.01 -8.52 9.65
CA GLY A 262 1.05 -7.56 10.02
C GLY A 262 1.44 -7.67 11.49
N LYS A 263 0.47 -7.77 12.39
CA LYS A 263 0.73 -8.00 13.82
C LYS A 263 1.45 -9.33 14.08
N ALA A 264 1.07 -10.39 13.35
CA ALA A 264 1.73 -11.68 13.47
C ALA A 264 3.20 -11.62 12.98
N ILE A 265 3.47 -10.92 11.90
CA ILE A 265 4.84 -10.70 11.39
C ILE A 265 5.64 -9.89 12.40
N LEU A 266 5.12 -8.76 12.88
CA LEU A 266 5.82 -7.90 13.85
C LEU A 266 6.20 -8.63 15.14
N ALA A 267 5.37 -9.57 15.58
CA ALA A 267 5.62 -10.34 16.82
C ALA A 267 6.85 -11.25 16.72
N VAL A 268 7.25 -11.66 15.51
CA VAL A 268 8.35 -12.61 15.28
C VAL A 268 9.48 -12.01 14.44
N LYS A 269 9.30 -10.80 13.93
CA LYS A 269 10.25 -10.17 13.02
C LYS A 269 11.51 -9.78 13.75
N GLU A 270 12.65 -10.25 13.25
CA GLU A 270 13.95 -9.77 13.68
C GLU A 270 14.16 -8.32 13.20
N LYS A 271 14.51 -7.45 14.13
CA LYS A 271 14.78 -6.05 13.85
C LYS A 271 16.16 -5.90 13.24
N ARG A 272 16.22 -5.41 12.00
CA ARG A 272 17.44 -5.22 11.22
C ARG A 272 17.46 -3.84 10.56
N LEU A 273 18.63 -3.38 10.19
CA LEU A 273 18.76 -2.16 9.40
C LEU A 273 18.08 -2.34 8.04
N PRO A 274 17.48 -1.27 7.49
CA PRO A 274 16.98 -1.28 6.12
C PRO A 274 18.13 -1.32 5.12
N SER A 275 17.81 -1.29 3.83
CA SER A 275 18.80 -1.32 2.76
C SER A 275 19.86 -0.22 2.91
N PRO A 276 21.10 -0.47 2.45
CA PRO A 276 22.16 0.55 2.46
C PRO A 276 21.74 1.82 1.72
N THR A 277 20.97 1.71 0.64
CA THR A 277 20.41 2.87 -0.07
C THR A 277 19.54 3.71 0.85
N PHE A 278 18.66 3.08 1.62
CA PHE A 278 17.80 3.80 2.57
C PHE A 278 18.62 4.49 3.69
N VAL A 279 19.52 3.74 4.34
CA VAL A 279 20.38 4.28 5.41
C VAL A 279 21.21 5.46 4.92
N THR A 280 21.80 5.33 3.74
CA THR A 280 22.61 6.40 3.12
C THR A 280 21.77 7.65 2.89
N ASN A 281 20.60 7.51 2.27
CA ASN A 281 19.70 8.64 1.99
C ASN A 281 19.22 9.33 3.28
N TYR A 282 18.88 8.55 4.31
CA TYR A 282 18.50 9.10 5.61
C TYR A 282 19.64 9.93 6.23
N LEU A 283 20.84 9.37 6.26
CA LEU A 283 21.99 10.07 6.87
C LEU A 283 22.40 11.30 6.05
N GLN A 284 22.29 11.27 4.74
CA GLN A 284 22.57 12.40 3.85
C GLN A 284 21.52 13.51 3.92
N SER A 285 20.34 13.26 4.50
CA SER A 285 19.35 14.32 4.76
C SER A 285 19.83 15.33 5.81
N PHE A 286 20.83 14.97 6.58
CA PHE A 286 21.52 15.87 7.51
C PHE A 286 22.81 16.38 6.87
N ARG A 287 23.12 17.64 7.13
CA ARG A 287 24.39 18.22 6.66
C ARG A 287 25.57 17.50 7.29
N PRO A 288 26.61 17.22 6.49
CA PRO A 288 27.83 16.63 7.03
C PRO A 288 28.44 17.58 8.06
N ARG A 289 28.72 17.07 9.25
CA ARG A 289 29.44 17.77 10.31
C ARG A 289 30.76 17.07 10.57
N PRO A 290 31.81 17.81 10.94
CA PRO A 290 33.04 17.18 11.39
C PRO A 290 32.73 16.30 12.61
N PRO A 291 33.45 15.19 12.81
CA PRO A 291 33.33 14.41 14.02
C PRO A 291 33.65 15.31 15.24
N PRO A 292 33.09 15.00 16.42
CA PRO A 292 33.43 15.71 17.64
C PRO A 292 34.93 15.74 17.88
N GLU A 293 35.42 16.81 18.51
CA GLU A 293 36.85 16.98 18.83
C GLU A 293 37.39 15.76 19.60
N GLY A 294 38.52 15.23 19.16
CA GLY A 294 39.11 14.02 19.74
C GLY A 294 38.56 12.69 19.24
N LEU A 295 37.54 12.70 18.34
CA LEU A 295 37.00 11.51 17.68
C LEU A 295 37.34 11.49 16.17
N GLU A 296 38.25 12.31 15.71
CA GLU A 296 38.67 12.34 14.33
C GLU A 296 39.37 11.02 13.95
N LYS A 297 39.26 10.61 12.67
CA LYS A 297 39.86 9.36 12.18
C LYS A 297 41.37 9.25 12.45
N THR A 298 42.04 10.38 12.62
CA THR A 298 43.48 10.45 12.91
C THR A 298 43.81 10.31 14.41
N ALA A 299 42.83 10.37 15.31
CA ALA A 299 43.02 10.10 16.72
C ALA A 299 43.25 8.59 16.90
N ASP A 300 44.34 8.24 17.58
CA ASP A 300 44.71 6.85 17.91
C ASP A 300 44.02 6.45 19.22
N LEU A 301 42.76 6.03 19.11
CA LEU A 301 41.93 5.63 20.25
C LEU A 301 41.89 4.12 20.38
N ASP A 302 42.00 3.62 21.60
CA ASP A 302 41.88 2.20 21.91
C ASP A 302 40.44 1.73 21.74
N GLU A 303 40.23 0.76 20.86
CA GLU A 303 38.90 0.18 20.59
C GLU A 303 38.28 -0.52 21.81
N ASP A 304 39.05 -0.82 22.86
CA ASP A 304 38.52 -1.39 24.10
C ASP A 304 37.89 -0.32 25.01
N THR A 305 37.89 0.95 24.60
CA THR A 305 37.28 2.09 25.30
C THR A 305 35.97 2.54 24.66
N GLY A 306 35.09 3.19 25.43
CA GLY A 306 33.86 3.78 24.91
C GLY A 306 34.12 4.80 23.80
N LYS A 307 35.14 5.68 23.97
CA LYS A 307 35.53 6.66 22.95
C LYS A 307 36.07 6.00 21.69
N GLY A 308 36.89 4.95 21.80
CA GLY A 308 37.40 4.21 20.64
C GLY A 308 36.29 3.50 19.88
N GLN A 309 35.33 2.90 20.57
CA GLN A 309 34.16 2.34 19.93
C GLN A 309 33.31 3.41 19.22
N LEU A 310 33.12 4.59 19.84
CA LEU A 310 32.38 5.68 19.21
C LEU A 310 33.06 6.16 17.92
N GLN A 311 34.38 6.30 17.93
CA GLN A 311 35.20 6.64 16.75
C GLN A 311 35.07 5.56 15.66
N ALA A 312 35.19 4.28 16.02
CA ALA A 312 35.04 3.16 15.09
C ALA A 312 33.65 3.17 14.43
N GLY A 313 32.60 3.49 15.19
CA GLY A 313 31.25 3.66 14.67
C GLY A 313 31.14 4.80 13.64
N ILE A 314 31.73 5.96 13.92
CA ILE A 314 31.78 7.11 12.99
C ILE A 314 32.51 6.73 11.69
N ILE A 315 33.65 6.04 11.80
CA ILE A 315 34.42 5.58 10.65
C ILE A 315 33.61 4.59 9.81
N ALA A 316 32.93 3.64 10.46
CA ALA A 316 32.09 2.66 9.80
C ALA A 316 30.92 3.30 9.02
N VAL A 317 30.25 4.32 9.59
CA VAL A 317 29.24 5.11 8.88
C VAL A 317 29.78 5.70 7.57
N GLY A 318 31.01 6.18 7.58
CA GLY A 318 31.65 6.77 6.40
C GLY A 318 31.90 5.80 5.24
N MET A 319 31.87 4.49 5.49
CA MET A 319 32.08 3.46 4.46
C MET A 319 30.85 3.20 3.58
N ARG A 320 29.65 3.56 4.01
CA ARG A 320 28.38 3.54 3.27
C ARG A 320 28.00 2.18 2.67
N THR A 321 28.31 1.08 3.35
CA THR A 321 27.89 -0.28 2.96
C THR A 321 26.97 -0.89 4.01
N GLY A 322 26.13 -1.87 3.62
CA GLY A 322 25.25 -2.57 4.57
C GLY A 322 26.00 -3.17 5.76
N GLU A 323 27.13 -3.85 5.48
CA GLU A 323 27.97 -4.43 6.52
C GLU A 323 28.57 -3.36 7.45
N SER A 324 29.01 -2.22 6.89
CA SER A 324 29.58 -1.14 7.68
C SER A 324 28.54 -0.44 8.54
N TYR A 325 27.30 -0.29 8.08
CA TYR A 325 26.21 0.24 8.88
C TYR A 325 25.85 -0.68 10.06
N GLU A 326 25.83 -2.00 9.84
CA GLU A 326 25.64 -2.97 10.93
C GLU A 326 26.80 -2.93 11.94
N LYS A 327 28.03 -2.76 11.48
CA LYS A 327 29.19 -2.54 12.37
C LYS A 327 29.04 -1.24 13.16
N ALA A 328 28.66 -0.13 12.50
CA ALA A 328 28.44 1.15 13.15
C ALA A 328 27.41 1.05 14.29
N ALA A 329 26.27 0.40 14.03
CA ALA A 329 25.24 0.18 15.04
C ALA A 329 25.80 -0.55 16.29
N ARG A 330 26.55 -1.64 16.08
CA ARG A 330 27.18 -2.38 17.19
C ARG A 330 28.22 -1.55 17.93
N HIS A 331 29.01 -0.75 17.22
CA HIS A 331 29.99 0.13 17.84
C HIS A 331 29.31 1.19 18.71
N PHE A 332 28.20 1.80 18.28
CA PHE A 332 27.47 2.78 19.10
C PHE A 332 26.80 2.15 20.33
N GLU A 333 26.30 0.93 20.23
CA GLU A 333 25.81 0.16 21.38
C GLU A 333 26.94 -0.09 22.39
N LYS A 334 28.07 -0.65 21.91
CA LYS A 334 29.22 -0.98 22.74
C LYS A 334 29.87 0.26 23.37
N ALA A 335 29.90 1.39 22.67
CA ALA A 335 30.44 2.64 23.21
C ALA A 335 29.69 3.08 24.48
N LEU A 336 28.37 3.00 24.48
CA LEU A 336 27.55 3.35 25.64
C LEU A 336 27.56 2.27 26.74
N GLU A 337 27.77 0.99 26.39
CA GLU A 337 27.94 -0.10 27.35
C GLU A 337 29.27 0.04 28.12
N LEU A 338 30.36 0.38 27.44
CA LEU A 338 31.67 0.59 28.06
C LEU A 338 31.69 1.88 28.86
N GLY A 339 30.93 2.89 28.44
CA GLY A 339 30.91 4.19 29.11
C GLY A 339 32.21 4.99 28.92
N ASP A 340 32.55 5.83 29.86
CA ASP A 340 33.73 6.73 29.85
C ASP A 340 33.81 7.65 28.62
N LEU A 341 32.63 8.10 28.18
CA LEU A 341 32.47 8.95 27.01
C LEU A 341 32.66 10.44 27.29
N GLY A 342 32.45 10.86 28.55
CA GLY A 342 32.57 12.27 28.96
C GLY A 342 31.64 13.17 28.14
N GLU A 343 32.19 14.20 27.53
CA GLU A 343 31.42 15.16 26.70
C GLU A 343 30.80 14.56 25.43
N HIS A 344 31.24 13.38 25.01
CA HIS A 344 30.74 12.70 23.83
C HIS A 344 29.51 11.83 24.10
N GLU A 345 29.06 11.71 25.35
CA GLU A 345 27.97 10.84 25.74
C GLU A 345 26.66 11.21 25.02
N ALA A 346 26.34 12.50 24.95
CA ALA A 346 25.16 12.99 24.22
C ALA A 346 25.18 12.61 22.72
N PHE A 347 26.35 12.71 22.09
CA PHE A 347 26.55 12.33 20.69
C PHE A 347 26.41 10.82 20.51
N ALA A 348 26.93 10.02 21.44
CA ALA A 348 26.78 8.56 21.40
C ALA A 348 25.30 8.14 21.51
N TYR A 349 24.51 8.75 22.39
CA TYR A 349 23.06 8.55 22.46
C TYR A 349 22.34 8.98 21.17
N ASN A 350 22.73 10.12 20.58
CA ASN A 350 22.18 10.56 19.29
C ASN A 350 22.42 9.51 18.21
N MET A 351 23.64 8.98 18.10
CA MET A 351 23.98 7.99 17.07
C MET A 351 23.30 6.65 17.32
N ARG A 352 23.32 6.14 18.55
CA ARG A 352 22.61 4.88 18.88
C ARG A 352 21.11 5.02 18.66
N GLY A 353 20.49 6.10 19.10
CA GLY A 353 19.08 6.39 18.86
C GLY A 353 18.76 6.46 17.38
N THR A 354 19.65 7.04 16.56
CA THR A 354 19.50 7.07 15.10
C THR A 354 19.45 5.65 14.52
N PHE A 355 20.38 4.78 14.90
CA PHE A 355 20.44 3.42 14.38
C PHE A 355 19.32 2.52 14.92
N LYS A 356 18.89 2.71 16.17
CA LYS A 356 17.68 2.08 16.72
C LYS A 356 16.43 2.47 15.91
N TYR A 357 16.27 3.75 15.63
CA TYR A 357 15.16 4.22 14.78
C TYR A 357 15.21 3.55 13.40
N LEU A 358 16.37 3.51 12.75
CA LEU A 358 16.54 2.85 11.46
C LEU A 358 16.19 1.35 11.49
N ARG A 359 16.41 0.67 12.62
CA ARG A 359 16.00 -0.73 12.83
C ARG A 359 14.51 -0.91 13.15
N GLY A 360 13.79 0.18 13.42
CA GLY A 360 12.39 0.14 13.87
C GLY A 360 12.22 0.01 15.39
N ASP A 361 13.28 0.24 16.17
CA ASP A 361 13.25 0.28 17.64
C ASP A 361 12.86 1.67 18.15
N SER A 362 11.66 2.08 17.81
CA SER A 362 11.23 3.48 17.92
C SER A 362 11.14 3.99 19.35
N ALA A 363 10.65 3.18 20.30
CA ALA A 363 10.56 3.58 21.70
C ALA A 363 11.96 3.79 22.30
N ASP A 364 12.86 2.81 22.12
CA ASP A 364 14.23 2.88 22.63
C ASP A 364 15.05 4.00 21.94
N ALA A 365 14.70 4.33 20.70
CA ALA A 365 15.33 5.43 19.97
C ALA A 365 14.89 6.79 20.54
N LEU A 366 13.60 6.97 20.87
CA LEU A 366 13.08 8.17 21.54
C LEU A 366 13.74 8.38 22.90
N ASP A 367 13.93 7.31 23.69
CA ASP A 367 14.61 7.36 24.98
C ASP A 367 16.06 7.83 24.82
N ASP A 368 16.79 7.29 23.84
CA ASP A 368 18.17 7.68 23.57
C ASP A 368 18.27 9.14 23.11
N LEU A 369 17.38 9.59 22.21
CA LEU A 369 17.36 10.98 21.76
C LEU A 369 16.96 11.94 22.89
N THR A 370 16.09 11.53 23.81
CA THR A 370 15.74 12.31 24.99
C THR A 370 16.93 12.47 25.90
N LYS A 371 17.68 11.40 26.20
CA LYS A 371 18.93 11.48 26.96
C LYS A 371 19.95 12.38 26.28
N SER A 372 20.08 12.30 24.97
CA SER A 372 20.99 13.17 24.21
C SER A 372 20.63 14.65 24.35
N VAL A 373 19.35 15.00 24.28
CA VAL A 373 18.84 16.35 24.44
C VAL A 373 19.08 16.86 25.87
N ASP A 374 18.83 16.02 26.89
CA ASP A 374 18.99 16.37 28.28
C ASP A 374 20.47 16.63 28.65
N LEU A 375 21.39 15.80 28.09
CA LEU A 375 22.82 15.93 28.31
C LEU A 375 23.42 17.13 27.57
N GLN A 376 23.02 17.38 26.34
CA GLN A 376 23.58 18.43 25.50
C GLN A 376 22.51 19.09 24.61
N PRO A 377 21.74 20.04 25.15
CA PRO A 377 20.72 20.75 24.37
C PRO A 377 21.27 21.50 23.14
N SER A 378 22.55 21.87 23.13
CA SER A 378 23.20 22.51 21.98
C SER A 378 23.37 21.57 20.76
N LEU A 379 23.21 20.24 20.94
CA LEU A 379 23.21 19.27 19.84
C LEU A 379 21.83 19.25 19.17
N THR A 380 21.56 20.27 18.37
CA THR A 380 20.27 20.52 17.71
C THR A 380 19.74 19.34 16.90
N GLN A 381 20.62 18.50 16.34
CA GLN A 381 20.24 17.30 15.59
C GLN A 381 19.43 16.29 16.42
N SER A 382 19.62 16.25 17.75
CA SER A 382 18.85 15.35 18.61
C SER A 382 17.39 15.77 18.72
N PHE A 383 17.12 17.07 18.82
CA PHE A 383 15.75 17.61 18.73
C PHE A 383 15.12 17.35 17.38
N ILE A 384 15.85 17.60 16.28
CA ILE A 384 15.36 17.41 14.91
C ILE A 384 14.95 15.95 14.67
N LYS A 385 15.79 15.00 15.06
CA LYS A 385 15.52 13.56 14.92
C LYS A 385 14.33 13.15 15.79
N ARG A 386 14.25 13.63 17.03
CA ARG A 386 13.14 13.34 17.94
C ARG A 386 11.82 13.91 17.42
N ALA A 387 11.84 15.15 16.90
CA ALA A 387 10.67 15.77 16.27
C ALA A 387 10.13 14.93 15.08
N SER A 388 11.02 14.43 14.23
CA SER A 388 10.64 13.57 13.10
C SER A 388 9.99 12.27 13.59
N MET A 389 10.50 11.68 14.67
CA MET A 389 9.96 10.45 15.24
C MET A 389 8.60 10.67 15.92
N HIS A 390 8.38 11.75 16.67
CA HIS A 390 7.06 12.08 17.22
C HIS A 390 6.00 12.18 16.14
N LEU A 391 6.34 12.77 14.99
CA LEU A 391 5.40 12.84 13.86
C LEU A 391 5.15 11.47 13.23
N GLU A 392 6.20 10.71 12.96
CA GLU A 392 6.11 9.42 12.24
C GLU A 392 5.38 8.35 13.05
N LEU A 393 5.66 8.26 14.35
CA LEU A 393 5.18 7.16 15.19
C LEU A 393 3.84 7.46 15.85
N GLU A 394 3.66 8.68 16.33
CA GLU A 394 2.52 9.07 17.15
C GLU A 394 1.59 10.03 16.43
N GLY A 395 2.02 10.60 15.28
CA GLY A 395 1.32 11.69 14.61
C GLY A 395 1.26 12.96 15.45
N ASP A 396 2.12 13.05 16.48
CA ASP A 396 2.13 14.16 17.44
C ASP A 396 2.85 15.38 16.87
N ARG A 397 2.06 16.24 16.23
CA ARG A 397 2.55 17.50 15.66
C ARG A 397 2.95 18.52 16.73
N GLU A 398 2.33 18.47 17.90
CA GLU A 398 2.61 19.42 18.98
C GLU A 398 3.97 19.12 19.59
N ALA A 399 4.28 17.87 19.91
CA ALA A 399 5.58 17.44 20.37
C ALA A 399 6.68 17.74 19.34
N ALA A 400 6.45 17.42 18.07
CA ALA A 400 7.40 17.72 16.99
C ALA A 400 7.66 19.23 16.87
N SER A 401 6.62 20.07 16.91
CA SER A 401 6.76 21.53 16.85
C SER A 401 7.49 22.10 18.06
N ALA A 402 7.27 21.53 19.25
CA ALA A 402 7.97 21.92 20.47
C ALA A 402 9.48 21.62 20.37
N ASP A 403 9.86 20.47 19.83
CA ASP A 403 11.26 20.12 19.60
C ASP A 403 11.95 21.06 18.61
N PHE A 404 11.29 21.40 17.49
CA PHE A 404 11.84 22.40 16.57
C PHE A 404 11.98 23.79 17.22
N ALA A 405 11.02 24.20 18.06
CA ALA A 405 11.12 25.46 18.80
C ALA A 405 12.29 25.45 19.78
N GLN A 406 12.52 24.34 20.48
CA GLN A 406 13.67 24.19 21.37
C GLN A 406 15.00 24.19 20.61
N ALA A 407 15.09 23.47 19.48
CA ALA A 407 16.26 23.51 18.62
C ALA A 407 16.59 24.93 18.15
N MET A 408 15.58 25.69 17.72
CA MET A 408 15.74 27.10 17.31
C MET A 408 16.17 27.99 18.47
N ALA A 409 15.71 27.73 19.69
CA ALA A 409 16.14 28.47 20.88
C ALA A 409 17.63 28.22 21.22
N GLN A 410 18.16 27.04 20.87
CA GLN A 410 19.59 26.72 21.05
C GLN A 410 20.45 27.34 19.93
N ASN A 411 20.04 27.22 18.69
CA ASN A 411 20.76 27.77 17.54
C ASN A 411 19.80 28.08 16.37
N ALA A 412 19.37 29.34 16.30
CA ALA A 412 18.46 29.79 15.22
C ALA A 412 19.10 29.82 13.82
N ASP A 413 20.43 29.75 13.73
CA ASP A 413 21.17 29.78 12.48
C ASP A 413 21.56 28.37 11.98
N ASP A 414 21.08 27.30 12.64
CA ASP A 414 21.27 25.94 12.15
C ASP A 414 20.32 25.66 10.96
N PRO A 415 20.83 25.52 9.73
CA PRO A 415 20.01 25.33 8.55
C PRO A 415 19.27 24.00 8.51
N ASP A 416 19.72 22.97 9.26
CA ASP A 416 19.04 21.67 9.34
C ASP A 416 17.67 21.78 10.03
N ILE A 417 17.52 22.70 11.00
CA ILE A 417 16.24 22.93 11.67
C ILE A 417 15.17 23.32 10.65
N TYR A 418 15.48 24.28 9.79
CA TYR A 418 14.54 24.73 8.77
C TYR A 418 14.30 23.69 7.70
N TYR A 419 15.34 22.96 7.28
CA TYR A 419 15.20 21.88 6.31
C TYR A 419 14.22 20.80 6.79
N HIS A 420 14.41 20.29 8.00
CA HIS A 420 13.55 19.21 8.53
C HIS A 420 12.18 19.72 8.98
N ARG A 421 12.06 20.95 9.47
CA ARG A 421 10.75 21.55 9.72
C ARG A 421 9.96 21.76 8.43
N ALA A 422 10.62 22.13 7.35
CA ALA A 422 10.01 22.20 6.02
C ALA A 422 9.48 20.84 5.57
N GLN A 423 10.20 19.75 5.85
CA GLN A 423 9.72 18.39 5.60
C GLN A 423 8.43 18.11 6.38
N LEU A 424 8.37 18.47 7.67
CA LEU A 424 7.15 18.36 8.47
C LEU A 424 5.99 19.13 7.85
N HIS A 425 6.17 20.40 7.48
CA HIS A 425 5.15 21.20 6.80
C HIS A 425 4.71 20.57 5.47
N PHE A 426 5.66 20.04 4.70
CA PHE A 426 5.37 19.35 3.44
C PHE A 426 4.49 18.12 3.65
N ILE A 427 4.79 17.29 4.66
CA ILE A 427 3.99 16.12 5.05
C ILE A 427 2.57 16.51 5.40
N CYS A 428 2.43 17.59 6.15
CA CYS A 428 1.14 18.11 6.57
C CYS A 428 0.35 18.79 5.43
N GLY A 429 0.93 18.89 4.21
CA GLY A 429 0.32 19.58 3.07
C GLY A 429 0.41 21.10 3.12
N GLU A 430 1.19 21.64 4.05
CA GLU A 430 1.43 23.07 4.27
C GLU A 430 2.56 23.55 3.35
N TYR A 431 2.39 23.36 2.05
CA TYR A 431 3.47 23.58 1.06
C TYR A 431 4.01 25.01 1.03
N ALA A 432 3.20 26.01 1.36
CA ALA A 432 3.65 27.39 1.40
C ALA A 432 4.63 27.63 2.55
N GLU A 433 4.37 27.06 3.73
CA GLU A 433 5.28 27.16 4.88
C GLU A 433 6.53 26.31 4.63
N ALA A 434 6.38 25.10 4.05
CA ALA A 434 7.51 24.28 3.64
C ALA A 434 8.46 25.04 2.71
N ALA A 435 7.93 25.71 1.69
CA ALA A 435 8.75 26.49 0.75
C ALA A 435 9.52 27.64 1.42
N LYS A 436 8.92 28.33 2.41
CA LYS A 436 9.59 29.37 3.17
C LYS A 436 10.76 28.80 4.00
N ASP A 437 10.54 27.68 4.64
CA ASP A 437 11.56 27.04 5.47
C ASP A 437 12.69 26.47 4.62
N TYR A 438 12.40 25.82 3.48
CA TYR A 438 13.46 25.39 2.55
C TYR A 438 14.26 26.60 2.03
N GLN A 439 13.60 27.73 1.71
CA GLN A 439 14.31 28.94 1.31
C GLN A 439 15.17 29.48 2.44
N LYS A 440 14.69 29.49 3.70
CA LYS A 440 15.50 29.92 4.86
C LYS A 440 16.70 29.01 5.06
N SER A 441 16.54 27.67 4.89
CA SER A 441 17.65 26.72 4.93
C SER A 441 18.69 27.01 3.85
N ILE A 442 18.27 27.37 2.62
CA ILE A 442 19.16 27.78 1.52
C ILE A 442 19.88 29.11 1.82
N ASP A 443 19.17 30.08 2.42
CA ASP A 443 19.76 31.37 2.75
C ASP A 443 20.88 31.25 3.79
N LEU A 444 20.74 30.29 4.73
CA LEU A 444 21.75 29.98 5.75
C LEU A 444 22.92 29.15 5.19
N ASP A 445 22.62 28.23 4.29
CA ASP A 445 23.62 27.39 3.63
C ASP A 445 23.22 27.08 2.18
N LYS A 446 23.93 27.68 1.24
CA LYS A 446 23.66 27.58 -0.19
C LYS A 446 24.21 26.30 -0.82
N GLU A 447 25.13 25.62 -0.14
CA GLU A 447 25.85 24.45 -0.69
C GLU A 447 25.06 23.13 -0.46
N PHE A 448 24.08 23.13 0.42
CA PHE A 448 23.31 21.92 0.69
C PHE A 448 22.23 21.71 -0.37
N ILE A 449 22.54 20.84 -1.31
CA ILE A 449 21.75 20.59 -2.52
C ILE A 449 20.31 20.12 -2.21
N PHE A 450 20.09 19.34 -1.15
CA PHE A 450 18.78 18.80 -0.83
C PHE A 450 17.75 19.89 -0.47
N SER A 451 18.17 21.02 0.12
CA SER A 451 17.25 22.15 0.33
C SER A 451 16.74 22.73 -0.97
N HIS A 452 17.59 22.83 -2.00
CA HIS A 452 17.19 23.31 -3.32
C HIS A 452 16.28 22.32 -4.05
N ILE A 453 16.60 21.02 -4.00
CA ILE A 453 15.78 19.95 -4.58
C ILE A 453 14.39 19.97 -3.95
N GLN A 454 14.30 19.95 -2.62
CA GLN A 454 13.02 19.89 -1.92
C GLN A 454 12.19 21.18 -2.11
N LEU A 455 12.83 22.34 -2.24
CA LEU A 455 12.14 23.57 -2.66
C LEU A 455 11.51 23.40 -4.04
N GLY A 456 12.25 22.85 -5.01
CA GLY A 456 11.75 22.57 -6.36
C GLY A 456 10.57 21.60 -6.36
N VAL A 457 10.65 20.52 -5.59
CA VAL A 457 9.56 19.56 -5.40
C VAL A 457 8.33 20.22 -4.75
N THR A 458 8.55 21.05 -3.72
CA THR A 458 7.48 21.77 -3.03
C THR A 458 6.77 22.75 -3.96
N GLN A 459 7.52 23.51 -4.77
CA GLN A 459 6.96 24.40 -5.79
C GLN A 459 6.09 23.63 -6.80
N TYR A 460 6.52 22.43 -7.19
CA TYR A 460 5.73 21.56 -8.06
C TYR A 460 4.40 21.15 -7.41
N LYS A 461 4.43 20.71 -6.16
CA LYS A 461 3.21 20.33 -5.40
C LYS A 461 2.26 21.53 -5.19
N MET A 462 2.78 22.75 -5.14
CA MET A 462 1.98 23.98 -5.13
C MET A 462 1.35 24.32 -6.50
N GLY A 463 1.63 23.55 -7.54
CA GLY A 463 1.20 23.86 -8.92
C GLY A 463 2.06 24.91 -9.62
N SER A 464 3.14 25.40 -8.99
CA SER A 464 4.06 26.39 -9.54
C SER A 464 5.11 25.75 -10.46
N ILE A 465 4.65 25.09 -11.55
CA ILE A 465 5.49 24.26 -12.44
C ILE A 465 6.68 25.06 -13.00
N ALA A 466 6.45 26.28 -13.46
CA ALA A 466 7.50 27.13 -14.05
C ALA A 466 8.62 27.42 -13.02
N SER A 467 8.26 27.74 -11.78
CA SER A 467 9.21 27.99 -10.68
C SER A 467 10.00 26.74 -10.34
N SER A 468 9.33 25.59 -10.21
CA SER A 468 9.97 24.30 -9.99
C SER A 468 11.01 23.97 -11.06
N MET A 469 10.62 24.06 -12.33
CA MET A 469 11.53 23.82 -13.46
C MET A 469 12.73 24.79 -13.47
N ALA A 470 12.51 26.06 -13.12
CA ALA A 470 13.59 27.03 -12.99
C ALA A 470 14.54 26.68 -11.84
N THR A 471 14.01 26.23 -10.72
CA THR A 471 14.80 25.76 -9.57
C THR A 471 15.67 24.56 -9.96
N PHE A 472 15.12 23.53 -10.61
CA PHE A 472 15.92 22.38 -11.06
C PHE A 472 16.98 22.73 -12.10
N ARG A 473 16.71 23.64 -13.03
CA ARG A 473 17.74 24.13 -13.97
C ARG A 473 18.88 24.84 -13.27
N ARG A 474 18.59 25.61 -12.21
CA ARG A 474 19.64 26.22 -11.37
C ARG A 474 20.43 25.16 -10.60
N CYS A 475 19.74 24.11 -10.07
CA CYS A 475 20.41 23.00 -9.42
C CYS A 475 21.39 22.30 -10.36
N ILE A 476 20.98 21.98 -11.59
CA ILE A 476 21.85 21.37 -12.60
C ILE A 476 23.06 22.27 -12.90
N LYS A 477 22.85 23.61 -13.00
CA LYS A 477 23.95 24.54 -13.29
C LYS A 477 24.96 24.64 -12.16
N ASN A 478 24.49 24.62 -10.90
CA ASN A 478 25.34 24.85 -9.73
C ASN A 478 25.89 23.57 -9.11
N PHE A 479 25.23 22.44 -9.34
CA PHE A 479 25.53 21.12 -8.75
C PHE A 479 25.56 20.04 -9.84
N ASP A 480 26.28 20.32 -10.92
CA ASP A 480 26.33 19.48 -12.13
C ASP A 480 26.91 18.07 -11.92
N LYS A 481 27.59 17.84 -10.78
CA LYS A 481 28.21 16.55 -10.41
C LYS A 481 27.42 15.76 -9.36
N VAL A 482 26.23 16.21 -9.00
CA VAL A 482 25.41 15.54 -7.98
C VAL A 482 24.29 14.74 -8.65
N PRO A 483 24.32 13.40 -8.59
CA PRO A 483 23.36 12.54 -9.29
C PRO A 483 21.92 12.75 -8.82
N ASP A 484 21.71 13.08 -7.54
CA ASP A 484 20.37 13.31 -6.98
C ASP A 484 19.59 14.40 -7.71
N VAL A 485 20.26 15.48 -8.16
CA VAL A 485 19.62 16.56 -8.92
C VAL A 485 18.95 16.03 -10.18
N TYR A 486 19.65 15.17 -10.89
CA TYR A 486 19.15 14.58 -12.14
C TYR A 486 18.06 13.55 -11.86
N ASN A 487 18.20 12.74 -10.81
CA ASN A 487 17.18 11.79 -10.42
C ASN A 487 15.85 12.49 -10.06
N TYR A 488 15.86 13.43 -9.15
CA TYR A 488 14.64 14.18 -8.76
C TYR A 488 14.04 15.01 -9.90
N TYR A 489 14.88 15.59 -10.76
CA TYR A 489 14.36 16.28 -11.94
C TYR A 489 13.73 15.31 -12.93
N GLY A 490 14.31 14.13 -13.10
CA GLY A 490 13.75 13.05 -13.89
C GLY A 490 12.38 12.60 -13.38
N GLU A 491 12.20 12.47 -12.06
CA GLU A 491 10.91 12.13 -11.43
C GLU A 491 9.83 13.17 -11.76
N LEU A 492 10.15 14.46 -11.68
CA LEU A 492 9.22 15.51 -12.04
C LEU A 492 8.86 15.54 -13.54
N LEU A 493 9.82 15.22 -14.40
CA LEU A 493 9.58 15.08 -15.83
C LEU A 493 8.70 13.85 -16.12
N LEU A 494 8.92 12.76 -15.39
CA LEU A 494 8.11 11.55 -15.48
C LEU A 494 6.65 11.81 -15.08
N ASP A 495 6.42 12.51 -13.97
CA ASP A 495 5.08 12.92 -13.52
C ASP A 495 4.36 13.83 -14.56
N GLN A 496 5.12 14.64 -15.31
CA GLN A 496 4.62 15.41 -16.43
C GLN A 496 4.47 14.60 -17.74
N GLN A 497 4.71 13.28 -17.70
CA GLN A 497 4.69 12.40 -18.88
C GLN A 497 5.72 12.76 -19.96
N LYS A 498 6.77 13.48 -19.60
CA LYS A 498 7.92 13.81 -20.47
C LYS A 498 8.94 12.67 -20.41
N TYR A 499 8.51 11.50 -20.84
CA TYR A 499 9.23 10.24 -20.64
C TYR A 499 10.66 10.24 -21.18
N GLN A 500 10.86 10.77 -22.39
CA GLN A 500 12.20 10.78 -23.00
C GLN A 500 13.15 11.67 -22.20
N GLU A 501 12.73 12.89 -21.85
CA GLU A 501 13.55 13.81 -21.05
C GLU A 501 13.84 13.23 -19.66
N ALA A 502 12.85 12.55 -19.04
CA ALA A 502 13.04 11.87 -17.76
C ALA A 502 14.10 10.77 -17.84
N ILE A 503 14.03 9.90 -18.85
CA ILE A 503 15.01 8.82 -19.08
C ILE A 503 16.42 9.38 -19.27
N GLU A 504 16.58 10.46 -20.04
CA GLU A 504 17.89 11.13 -20.22
C GLU A 504 18.47 11.62 -18.87
N LYS A 505 17.62 12.11 -17.96
CA LYS A 505 18.06 12.52 -16.63
C LYS A 505 18.43 11.32 -15.75
N PHE A 506 17.63 10.27 -15.78
CA PHE A 506 17.96 9.04 -15.04
C PHE A 506 19.24 8.39 -15.57
N ASP A 507 19.47 8.38 -16.88
CA ASP A 507 20.72 7.87 -17.46
C ASP A 507 21.93 8.67 -16.98
N THR A 508 21.81 10.01 -16.93
CA THR A 508 22.85 10.87 -16.39
C THR A 508 23.15 10.54 -14.93
N ALA A 509 22.11 10.39 -14.09
CA ALA A 509 22.26 10.04 -12.69
C ALA A 509 22.93 8.66 -12.52
N VAL A 510 22.48 7.64 -13.27
CA VAL A 510 23.06 6.29 -13.25
C VAL A 510 24.54 6.30 -13.61
N GLU A 511 24.92 7.07 -14.63
CA GLU A 511 26.31 7.14 -15.06
C GLU A 511 27.20 7.84 -14.03
N MET A 512 26.69 8.90 -13.38
CA MET A 512 27.39 9.58 -12.29
C MET A 512 27.58 8.67 -11.09
N GLU A 513 26.53 7.92 -10.69
CA GLU A 513 26.61 6.97 -9.59
C GLU A 513 27.69 5.91 -9.83
N LYS A 514 27.83 5.39 -11.05
CA LYS A 514 28.87 4.43 -11.39
C LYS A 514 30.28 5.00 -11.26
N GLN A 515 30.46 6.30 -11.51
CA GLN A 515 31.78 6.95 -11.47
C GLN A 515 32.19 7.34 -10.06
N THR A 516 31.22 7.67 -9.20
CA THR A 516 31.48 8.23 -7.86
C THR A 516 31.66 7.17 -6.79
N THR A 517 31.11 5.97 -6.94
CA THR A 517 31.07 4.98 -5.87
C THR A 517 31.62 3.62 -6.31
N LEU A 518 32.81 3.32 -5.82
CA LEU A 518 33.31 1.93 -5.76
C LEU A 518 32.53 1.09 -4.71
N LEU A 519 31.75 1.74 -3.83
CA LEU A 519 31.09 1.16 -2.66
C LEU A 519 29.68 1.77 -2.52
N GLY A 520 28.64 1.06 -2.94
CA GLY A 520 27.25 1.43 -2.65
C GLY A 520 26.65 2.46 -3.63
N MET A 521 26.43 2.06 -4.86
CA MET A 521 25.68 2.85 -5.84
C MET A 521 24.24 3.05 -5.36
N ASN A 522 23.73 4.29 -5.40
CA ASN A 522 22.30 4.57 -5.23
C ASN A 522 21.51 3.94 -6.39
N VAL A 523 20.60 3.02 -6.07
CA VAL A 523 19.87 2.26 -7.10
C VAL A 523 18.58 2.94 -7.56
N LEU A 524 18.15 4.03 -6.92
CA LEU A 524 16.90 4.72 -7.24
C LEU A 524 16.83 5.22 -8.70
N PRO A 525 17.88 5.78 -9.29
CA PRO A 525 17.84 6.17 -10.70
C PRO A 525 17.59 5.00 -11.66
N LEU A 526 18.05 3.78 -11.33
CA LEU A 526 17.74 2.58 -12.12
C LEU A 526 16.26 2.22 -12.05
N ILE A 527 15.68 2.30 -10.86
CA ILE A 527 14.27 1.98 -10.61
C ILE A 527 13.37 2.99 -11.30
N ASN A 528 13.68 4.28 -11.16
CA ASN A 528 12.94 5.36 -11.80
C ASN A 528 13.00 5.27 -13.34
N LYS A 529 14.14 4.90 -13.89
CA LYS A 529 14.27 4.62 -15.33
C LYS A 529 13.41 3.43 -15.74
N ALA A 530 13.38 2.36 -14.95
CA ALA A 530 12.53 1.19 -15.21
C ALA A 530 11.04 1.59 -15.29
N LEU A 531 10.58 2.39 -14.33
CA LEU A 531 9.21 2.91 -14.31
C LEU A 531 8.91 3.81 -15.51
N ALA A 532 9.84 4.67 -15.91
CA ALA A 532 9.69 5.53 -17.07
C ALA A 532 9.56 4.73 -18.38
N LEU A 533 10.39 3.70 -18.58
CA LEU A 533 10.33 2.82 -19.74
C LEU A 533 9.01 2.02 -19.78
N PHE A 534 8.60 1.50 -18.64
CA PHE A 534 7.33 0.81 -18.50
C PHE A 534 6.14 1.72 -18.84
N GLN A 535 6.07 2.92 -18.26
CA GLN A 535 4.95 3.85 -18.48
C GLN A 535 4.91 4.38 -19.92
N TRP A 536 6.08 4.59 -20.54
CA TRP A 536 6.16 5.16 -21.90
C TRP A 536 5.91 4.12 -22.99
N LYS A 537 6.65 3.00 -22.94
CA LYS A 537 6.71 2.02 -24.02
C LYS A 537 6.07 0.68 -23.68
N GLN A 538 5.64 0.51 -22.44
CA GLN A 538 5.27 -0.80 -21.89
C GLN A 538 6.38 -1.86 -22.08
N ASP A 539 7.61 -1.41 -22.03
CA ASP A 539 8.78 -2.28 -22.17
C ASP A 539 9.08 -2.98 -20.84
N PHE A 540 8.31 -4.02 -20.59
CA PHE A 540 8.47 -4.85 -19.39
C PHE A 540 9.84 -5.51 -19.30
N GLY A 541 10.39 -5.93 -20.45
CA GLY A 541 11.66 -6.66 -20.48
C GLY A 541 12.83 -5.82 -20.01
N GLU A 542 12.94 -4.58 -20.47
CA GLU A 542 14.02 -3.68 -20.05
C GLU A 542 13.76 -3.14 -18.63
N ALA A 543 12.51 -2.85 -18.28
CA ALA A 543 12.16 -2.44 -16.92
C ALA A 543 12.50 -3.51 -15.88
N GLU A 544 12.19 -4.78 -16.16
CA GLU A 544 12.52 -5.91 -15.29
C GLU A 544 14.04 -6.09 -15.12
N LYS A 545 14.81 -5.98 -16.21
CA LYS A 545 16.28 -6.03 -16.15
C LYS A 545 16.89 -4.92 -15.29
N LEU A 546 16.36 -3.70 -15.37
CA LEU A 546 16.82 -2.58 -14.57
C LEU A 546 16.51 -2.79 -13.08
N CYS A 547 15.33 -3.28 -12.75
CA CYS A 547 14.98 -3.63 -11.37
C CYS A 547 15.82 -4.80 -10.84
N GLN A 548 16.07 -5.84 -11.66
CA GLN A 548 16.99 -6.93 -11.31
C GLN A 548 18.40 -6.42 -11.03
N LYS A 549 18.89 -5.49 -11.87
CA LYS A 549 20.18 -4.87 -11.65
C LYS A 549 20.23 -4.07 -10.34
N ALA A 550 19.18 -3.34 -10.01
CA ALA A 550 19.05 -2.65 -8.74
C ALA A 550 19.10 -3.65 -7.56
N LEU A 551 18.41 -4.79 -7.65
CA LEU A 551 18.39 -5.84 -6.62
C LEU A 551 19.69 -6.64 -6.53
N ILE A 552 20.53 -6.66 -7.57
CA ILE A 552 21.88 -7.23 -7.48
C ILE A 552 22.81 -6.30 -6.69
N ILE A 553 22.65 -4.98 -6.84
CA ILE A 553 23.46 -3.97 -6.14
C ILE A 553 23.00 -3.82 -4.68
N ASP A 554 21.70 -3.70 -4.48
CA ASP A 554 21.05 -3.56 -3.17
C ASP A 554 19.90 -4.58 -3.05
N PRO A 555 20.18 -5.80 -2.57
CA PRO A 555 19.19 -6.87 -2.51
C PRO A 555 17.98 -6.56 -1.61
N ASP A 556 18.16 -5.71 -0.62
CA ASP A 556 17.14 -5.37 0.36
C ASP A 556 16.46 -4.02 0.09
N CYS A 557 16.67 -3.45 -1.10
CA CYS A 557 15.98 -2.24 -1.53
C CYS A 557 14.47 -2.51 -1.70
N ASP A 558 13.69 -2.07 -0.73
CA ASP A 558 12.23 -2.23 -0.66
C ASP A 558 11.51 -1.66 -1.88
N ILE A 559 11.98 -0.50 -2.39
CA ILE A 559 11.43 0.14 -3.58
C ILE A 559 11.67 -0.72 -4.82
N ALA A 560 12.86 -1.31 -4.97
CA ALA A 560 13.16 -2.20 -6.10
C ALA A 560 12.30 -3.46 -6.04
N VAL A 561 12.12 -4.03 -4.85
CA VAL A 561 11.27 -5.21 -4.61
C VAL A 561 9.81 -4.88 -4.94
N ALA A 562 9.28 -3.77 -4.45
CA ALA A 562 7.90 -3.35 -4.70
C ALA A 562 7.66 -3.03 -6.19
N THR A 563 8.60 -2.36 -6.84
CA THR A 563 8.53 -2.06 -8.27
C THR A 563 8.55 -3.33 -9.11
N MET A 564 9.40 -4.30 -8.76
CA MET A 564 9.43 -5.60 -9.43
C MET A 564 8.09 -6.34 -9.28
N ALA A 565 7.50 -6.33 -8.07
CA ALA A 565 6.19 -6.92 -7.83
C ALA A 565 5.12 -6.32 -8.76
N GLN A 566 5.09 -5.00 -8.88
CA GLN A 566 4.15 -4.29 -9.76
C GLN A 566 4.36 -4.63 -11.23
N LEU A 567 5.60 -4.64 -11.72
CA LEU A 567 5.92 -5.02 -13.11
C LEU A 567 5.49 -6.44 -13.43
N LEU A 568 5.74 -7.38 -12.53
CA LEU A 568 5.32 -8.78 -12.69
C LEU A 568 3.80 -8.93 -12.67
N LEU A 569 3.11 -8.21 -11.79
CA LEU A 569 1.65 -8.22 -11.74
C LEU A 569 1.04 -7.70 -13.05
N GLN A 570 1.56 -6.60 -13.58
CA GLN A 570 1.12 -6.03 -14.85
C GLN A 570 1.38 -6.95 -16.06
N GLN A 571 2.35 -7.84 -15.95
CA GLN A 571 2.62 -8.88 -16.95
C GLN A 571 1.73 -10.14 -16.80
N GLY A 572 0.86 -10.18 -15.79
CA GLY A 572 0.08 -11.37 -15.46
C GLY A 572 0.89 -12.50 -14.80
N LYS A 573 2.13 -12.23 -14.39
CA LYS A 573 2.98 -13.18 -13.64
C LYS A 573 2.60 -13.17 -12.15
N VAL A 574 1.34 -13.47 -11.86
CA VAL A 574 0.72 -13.30 -10.53
C VAL A 574 1.46 -14.05 -9.42
N PRO A 575 1.88 -15.34 -9.59
CA PRO A 575 2.60 -16.06 -8.55
C PRO A 575 3.94 -15.43 -8.16
N ASP A 576 4.66 -14.88 -9.15
CA ASP A 576 5.95 -14.24 -8.88
C ASP A 576 5.76 -12.85 -8.28
N ALA A 577 4.76 -12.09 -8.74
CA ALA A 577 4.39 -10.82 -8.15
C ALA A 577 4.05 -10.98 -6.65
N LEU A 578 3.29 -12.01 -6.28
CA LEU A 578 2.94 -12.31 -4.90
C LEU A 578 4.19 -12.51 -4.02
N LYS A 579 5.18 -13.28 -4.48
CA LYS A 579 6.44 -13.49 -3.75
C LYS A 579 7.18 -12.17 -3.47
N TYR A 580 7.18 -11.26 -4.44
CA TYR A 580 7.82 -9.96 -4.27
C TYR A 580 7.04 -9.04 -3.34
N PHE A 581 5.69 -9.06 -3.34
CA PHE A 581 4.90 -8.32 -2.35
C PHE A 581 5.07 -8.86 -0.93
N GLU A 582 5.14 -10.18 -0.76
CA GLU A 582 5.45 -10.81 0.53
C GLU A 582 6.85 -10.41 1.02
N ARG A 583 7.84 -10.43 0.12
CA ARG A 583 9.20 -9.94 0.43
C ARG A 583 9.21 -8.46 0.80
N ALA A 584 8.40 -7.62 0.15
CA ALA A 584 8.29 -6.21 0.52
C ALA A 584 7.78 -6.04 1.96
N ALA A 585 6.81 -6.88 2.40
CA ALA A 585 6.35 -6.87 3.78
C ALA A 585 7.45 -7.32 4.78
N GLU A 586 8.29 -8.29 4.38
CA GLU A 586 9.44 -8.71 5.19
C GLU A 586 10.50 -7.62 5.33
N LEU A 587 10.70 -6.79 4.31
CA LEU A 587 11.66 -5.68 4.30
C LEU A 587 11.14 -4.44 5.01
N SER A 588 9.84 -4.25 5.11
CA SER A 588 9.19 -3.09 5.72
C SER A 588 9.56 -2.94 7.20
N ARG A 589 9.72 -1.70 7.69
CA ARG A 589 10.19 -1.38 9.04
C ARG A 589 9.07 -1.10 10.02
N THR A 590 8.04 -0.40 9.55
CA THR A 590 6.92 0.05 10.38
C THR A 590 5.68 -0.82 10.18
N GLU A 591 4.80 -0.84 11.18
CA GLU A 591 3.51 -1.54 11.07
C GLU A 591 2.71 -1.08 9.85
N GLY A 592 2.70 0.23 9.58
CA GLY A 592 2.00 0.80 8.44
C GLY A 592 2.55 0.34 7.09
N GLU A 593 3.86 0.29 6.93
CA GLU A 593 4.53 -0.24 5.73
C GLU A 593 4.21 -1.73 5.52
N ILE A 594 4.27 -2.54 6.59
CA ILE A 594 3.95 -3.98 6.54
C ILE A 594 2.48 -4.18 6.12
N ILE A 595 1.54 -3.47 6.74
CA ILE A 595 0.12 -3.56 6.41
C ILE A 595 -0.12 -3.17 4.96
N ASN A 596 0.56 -2.14 4.47
CA ASN A 596 0.45 -1.70 3.07
C ASN A 596 0.95 -2.79 2.11
N ALA A 597 2.16 -3.31 2.31
CA ALA A 597 2.72 -4.38 1.48
C ALA A 597 1.85 -5.65 1.50
N LEU A 598 1.34 -6.03 2.68
CA LEU A 598 0.43 -7.17 2.83
C LEU A 598 -0.91 -6.94 2.14
N SER A 599 -1.42 -5.71 2.12
CA SER A 599 -2.67 -5.39 1.39
C SER A 599 -2.51 -5.68 -0.10
N TYR A 600 -1.36 -5.35 -0.69
CA TYR A 600 -1.05 -5.71 -2.07
C TYR A 600 -0.86 -7.22 -2.26
N ALA A 601 -0.20 -7.89 -1.32
CA ALA A 601 -0.02 -9.33 -1.37
C ALA A 601 -1.38 -10.06 -1.32
N GLU A 602 -2.28 -9.67 -0.43
CA GLU A 602 -3.61 -10.27 -0.33
C GLU A 602 -4.48 -9.99 -1.55
N ALA A 603 -4.46 -8.75 -2.07
CA ALA A 603 -5.15 -8.42 -3.31
C ALA A 603 -4.60 -9.21 -4.53
N THR A 604 -3.30 -9.51 -4.52
CA THR A 604 -2.67 -10.34 -5.55
C THR A 604 -3.04 -11.82 -5.36
N ARG A 605 -3.10 -12.30 -4.12
CA ARG A 605 -3.47 -13.68 -3.78
C ARG A 605 -4.88 -14.03 -4.24
N THR A 606 -5.85 -13.10 -4.08
CA THR A 606 -7.22 -13.32 -4.55
C THR A 606 -7.36 -13.48 -6.08
N GLN A 607 -6.29 -13.23 -6.85
CA GLN A 607 -6.26 -13.47 -8.29
C GLN A 607 -5.75 -14.87 -8.65
N LEU A 608 -5.20 -15.61 -7.69
CA LEU A 608 -4.71 -16.99 -7.89
C LEU A 608 -5.77 -18.04 -7.56
N GLU A 609 -6.73 -17.70 -6.73
CA GLU A 609 -7.82 -18.56 -6.24
C GLU A 609 -9.15 -18.25 -6.97
#